data_15ff29bebe85276ddd277c57363501a6
#
_entry.id   15ff29bebe85276ddd277c57363501a6
#
_cell.length_a   1.000
_cell.length_b   1.000
_cell.length_c   1.000
_cell.angle_alpha   90.00
_cell.angle_beta   90.00
_cell.angle_gamma   90.00
#
_symmetry.space_group_name_H-M   'P 1'
#
loop_
_entity.id
_entity.type
_entity.pdbx_description
1 polymer ?
#
loop_
_entity_poly.entity_id
_entity_poly.type
_entity_poly.pdbx_seq_one_letter_code
_entity_poly.pdbx_strand_id
1 'polypeptide(L)'
;YDWREEKKQKLNLDFNFVRRSTSSISSQLSVKIMSSSKNVANNGPSGYEWEYARKDLGNTKWQNFKLFLYNPETGEVLNRTPKSWGGIFLFYCIFYSILACFFAICMSVLLQTLTDEYPKLQLDESIIGVNPGLGYRPMSPDPEADSLIWYKRHNNESAALWIDQIEDFLEVYKDPTLLPDNAQQMDCDFDNPPHMERVCKVEVERHVGPCTSAFGYGYVAGTPCVFVKLNKIFGWKPDYYQNLDELPDDMPVVLKSYITHATTLNASRWHTVWMSCSGADPHDAEAIGDVDYFPQPGYPGYFYPYTNSPGYLSPLVAVRFRNATRSTLVNVECRAWAKNIRYKKSGLNREGSVHFELLID
;
A
#
# COMPACT_ATOMS: atom_id res chain seq x y z
N TYR A 1 -28.56 -13.51 -22.43
CA TYR A 1 -28.20 -12.38 -23.34
C TYR A 1 -26.92 -11.79 -22.85
N ASP A 2 -25.88 -11.92 -23.67
CA ASP A 2 -24.46 -11.79 -23.29
C ASP A 2 -24.02 -10.33 -23.32
N TRP A 3 -24.04 -9.70 -22.17
CA TRP A 3 -23.64 -8.31 -21.93
C TRP A 3 -22.11 -8.07 -22.12
N ARG A 4 -21.32 -9.16 -22.22
CA ARG A 4 -19.87 -9.09 -22.43
C ARG A 4 -19.46 -8.87 -23.89
N GLU A 5 -20.23 -9.39 -24.83
CA GLU A 5 -19.95 -9.23 -26.26
C GLU A 5 -20.31 -7.84 -26.78
N GLU A 6 -21.35 -7.21 -26.22
CA GLU A 6 -21.73 -5.85 -26.60
C GLU A 6 -20.70 -4.79 -26.14
N LYS A 7 -20.11 -4.99 -24.96
CA LYS A 7 -18.99 -4.14 -24.48
C LYS A 7 -17.73 -4.29 -25.31
N LYS A 8 -17.38 -5.50 -25.75
CA LYS A 8 -16.22 -5.74 -26.62
C LYS A 8 -16.38 -5.10 -28.01
N GLN A 9 -17.58 -5.12 -28.56
CA GLN A 9 -17.85 -4.45 -29.83
C GLN A 9 -17.79 -2.94 -29.72
N LYS A 10 -18.31 -2.34 -28.65
CA LYS A 10 -18.19 -0.89 -28.40
C LYS A 10 -16.74 -0.43 -28.19
N LEU A 11 -15.98 -1.18 -27.39
CA LEU A 11 -14.55 -0.85 -27.18
C LEU A 11 -13.72 -0.95 -28.45
N ASN A 12 -14.00 -1.94 -29.33
CA ASN A 12 -13.30 -2.06 -30.62
C ASN A 12 -13.66 -0.98 -31.63
N LEU A 13 -14.90 -0.47 -31.58
CA LEU A 13 -15.34 0.65 -32.42
C LEU A 13 -14.66 1.97 -32.02
N ASP A 14 -14.56 2.22 -30.72
CA ASP A 14 -13.88 3.44 -30.20
C ASP A 14 -12.37 3.40 -30.45
N PHE A 15 -11.73 2.23 -30.31
CA PHE A 15 -10.30 2.07 -30.60
C PHE A 15 -9.97 2.26 -32.10
N ASN A 16 -10.83 1.82 -32.98
CA ASN A 16 -10.66 2.00 -34.42
C ASN A 16 -10.93 3.44 -34.88
N PHE A 17 -11.84 4.15 -34.21
CA PHE A 17 -12.12 5.56 -34.46
C PHE A 17 -10.91 6.43 -34.05
N VAL A 18 -10.35 6.20 -32.86
CA VAL A 18 -9.15 6.91 -32.38
C VAL A 18 -7.93 6.61 -33.27
N ARG A 19 -7.75 5.35 -33.73
CA ARG A 19 -6.64 4.97 -34.59
C ARG A 19 -6.74 5.60 -35.98
N ARG A 20 -7.96 5.78 -36.54
CA ARG A 20 -8.18 6.47 -37.80
C ARG A 20 -7.97 7.99 -37.67
N SER A 21 -8.37 8.59 -36.56
CA SER A 21 -8.20 10.02 -36.30
C SER A 21 -6.72 10.40 -36.15
N THR A 22 -5.94 9.60 -35.41
CA THR A 22 -4.50 9.85 -35.22
C THR A 22 -3.67 9.61 -36.49
N SER A 23 -4.02 8.64 -37.33
CA SER A 23 -3.32 8.42 -38.62
C SER A 23 -3.59 9.51 -39.63
N SER A 24 -4.81 10.10 -39.63
CA SER A 24 -5.17 11.22 -40.50
C SER A 24 -4.45 12.52 -40.10
N ILE A 25 -4.31 12.79 -38.78
CA ILE A 25 -3.60 13.97 -38.28
C ILE A 25 -2.09 13.86 -38.53
N SER A 26 -1.50 12.67 -38.33
CA SER A 26 -0.08 12.42 -38.58
C SER A 26 0.28 12.56 -40.07
N SER A 27 -0.56 12.07 -40.99
CA SER A 27 -0.32 12.20 -42.43
C SER A 27 -0.49 13.66 -42.92
N GLN A 28 -1.43 14.39 -42.42
CA GLN A 28 -1.66 15.81 -42.75
C GLN A 28 -0.49 16.70 -42.24
N LEU A 29 0.02 16.43 -41.03
CA LEU A 29 1.18 17.18 -40.49
C LEU A 29 2.46 16.89 -41.27
N SER A 30 2.72 15.62 -41.61
CA SER A 30 3.91 15.24 -42.41
C SER A 30 3.88 15.81 -43.82
N VAL A 31 2.70 15.85 -44.45
CA VAL A 31 2.55 16.46 -45.80
C VAL A 31 2.74 17.97 -45.75
N LYS A 32 2.28 18.65 -44.71
CA LYS A 32 2.42 20.11 -44.56
C LYS A 32 3.86 20.54 -44.27
N ILE A 33 4.64 19.73 -43.56
CA ILE A 33 6.06 19.98 -43.30
C ILE A 33 6.90 19.73 -44.57
N MET A 34 6.57 18.69 -45.36
CA MET A 34 7.26 18.43 -46.64
C MET A 34 6.88 19.43 -47.75
N SER A 35 5.65 19.95 -47.78
CA SER A 35 5.26 20.95 -48.79
C SER A 35 5.86 22.32 -48.51
N SER A 36 6.13 22.67 -47.26
CA SER A 36 6.82 23.92 -46.90
C SER A 36 8.31 23.90 -47.24
N SER A 37 8.92 22.72 -47.32
CA SER A 37 10.32 22.54 -47.69
C SER A 37 10.58 22.63 -49.21
N LYS A 38 9.56 22.45 -50.05
CA LYS A 38 9.75 22.46 -51.53
C LYS A 38 9.60 23.82 -52.18
N ASN A 39 9.14 24.85 -51.51
CA ASN A 39 8.96 26.18 -52.08
C ASN A 39 10.08 27.19 -51.80
N VAL A 40 11.17 26.78 -51.16
CA VAL A 40 12.34 27.64 -50.88
C VAL A 40 13.52 27.36 -51.83
N ALA A 41 13.38 26.43 -52.78
CA ALA A 41 14.50 25.98 -53.64
C ALA A 41 14.48 26.55 -55.03
N ASN A 42 13.98 27.78 -55.28
CA ASN A 42 14.14 28.35 -56.63
C ASN A 42 14.05 29.90 -56.64
N ASN A 43 14.99 30.60 -56.06
CA ASN A 43 15.46 31.93 -56.49
C ASN A 43 16.47 32.49 -55.47
N GLY A 44 17.71 32.13 -55.62
CA GLY A 44 18.84 32.79 -54.97
C GLY A 44 20.13 32.23 -55.50
N PRO A 45 21.11 33.05 -55.83
CA PRO A 45 22.39 32.59 -56.29
C PRO A 45 23.13 31.93 -55.15
N SER A 46 23.67 30.77 -55.46
CA SER A 46 24.61 29.98 -54.68
C SER A 46 24.07 29.31 -53.40
N GLY A 47 24.09 28.01 -53.45
CA GLY A 47 23.83 27.11 -52.35
C GLY A 47 24.59 27.50 -51.09
N TYR A 48 23.91 27.43 -49.97
CA TYR A 48 24.59 27.30 -48.68
C TYR A 48 25.25 25.93 -48.67
N GLU A 49 26.45 25.87 -49.22
CA GLU A 49 27.37 24.81 -48.95
C GLU A 49 27.73 24.91 -47.49
N TRP A 50 27.23 23.96 -46.68
CA TRP A 50 27.64 23.84 -45.31
C TRP A 50 29.08 23.39 -45.27
N GLU A 51 30.00 24.34 -45.53
CA GLU A 51 31.43 24.13 -45.32
C GLU A 51 31.69 23.96 -43.82
N TYR A 52 31.48 22.74 -43.33
CA TYR A 52 32.13 22.28 -42.12
C TYR A 52 33.61 21.98 -42.42
N ALA A 53 34.28 22.88 -43.12
CA ALA A 53 35.72 22.89 -43.16
C ALA A 53 36.20 23.36 -41.78
N ARG A 54 36.35 22.41 -40.87
CA ARG A 54 37.26 22.63 -39.75
C ARG A 54 38.62 22.89 -40.38
N LYS A 55 39.06 24.14 -40.46
CA LYS A 55 40.46 24.47 -40.61
C LYS A 55 41.18 23.76 -39.45
N ASP A 56 41.96 22.73 -39.77
CA ASP A 56 42.89 22.14 -38.85
C ASP A 56 43.98 23.20 -38.56
N LEU A 57 43.74 24.01 -37.55
CA LEU A 57 44.63 25.06 -37.04
C LEU A 57 45.79 24.50 -36.23
N GLY A 58 46.21 23.25 -36.43
CA GLY A 58 47.36 22.67 -35.73
C GLY A 58 47.26 22.68 -34.20
N ASN A 59 46.07 22.96 -33.67
CA ASN A 59 45.83 23.09 -32.24
C ASN A 59 45.81 21.72 -31.53
N THR A 60 46.33 21.68 -30.30
CA THR A 60 46.24 20.47 -29.49
C THR A 60 44.77 20.16 -29.16
N LYS A 61 44.46 18.87 -28.89
CA LYS A 61 43.09 18.42 -28.54
C LYS A 61 42.49 19.25 -27.42
N TRP A 62 43.30 19.68 -26.45
CA TRP A 62 42.90 20.52 -25.32
C TRP A 62 42.57 21.97 -25.72
N GLN A 63 43.27 22.53 -26.68
CA GLN A 63 42.99 23.87 -27.24
C GLN A 63 41.68 23.84 -28.04
N ASN A 64 41.46 22.81 -28.83
CA ASN A 64 40.21 22.62 -29.56
C ASN A 64 39.01 22.41 -28.59
N PHE A 65 39.19 21.75 -27.45
CA PHE A 65 38.17 21.61 -26.44
C PHE A 65 37.84 22.94 -25.78
N LYS A 66 38.83 23.77 -25.45
CA LYS A 66 38.59 25.13 -24.91
C LYS A 66 37.87 26.02 -25.93
N LEU A 67 38.26 25.99 -27.23
CA LEU A 67 37.58 26.73 -28.28
C LEU A 67 36.15 26.23 -28.53
N PHE A 68 35.90 24.96 -28.32
CA PHE A 68 34.52 24.40 -28.35
C PHE A 68 33.68 24.92 -27.19
N LEU A 69 34.26 25.01 -25.99
CA LEU A 69 33.54 25.54 -24.82
C LEU A 69 33.22 27.02 -24.98
N TYR A 70 34.23 27.79 -25.37
CA TYR A 70 34.07 29.24 -25.59
C TYR A 70 35.06 29.71 -26.65
N ASN A 71 34.56 30.26 -27.76
CA ASN A 71 35.36 30.90 -28.76
C ASN A 71 35.33 32.43 -28.57
N PRO A 72 36.45 33.06 -28.18
CA PRO A 72 36.47 34.50 -27.92
C PRO A 72 36.38 35.37 -29.20
N GLU A 73 36.68 34.80 -30.37
CA GLU A 73 36.64 35.54 -31.67
C GLU A 73 35.19 35.68 -32.18
N THR A 74 34.37 34.62 -32.01
CA THR A 74 32.98 34.59 -32.50
C THR A 74 31.95 34.77 -31.38
N GLY A 75 32.38 34.72 -30.10
CA GLY A 75 31.52 34.75 -28.94
C GLY A 75 30.60 33.51 -28.81
N GLU A 76 30.98 32.42 -29.46
CA GLU A 76 30.23 31.17 -29.45
C GLU A 76 30.52 30.34 -28.20
N VAL A 77 29.47 29.81 -27.59
CA VAL A 77 29.52 28.85 -26.49
C VAL A 77 29.01 27.51 -27.03
N LEU A 78 29.81 26.43 -26.88
CA LEU A 78 29.51 25.10 -27.41
C LEU A 78 29.16 25.12 -28.90
N ASN A 79 29.94 25.87 -29.69
CA ASN A 79 29.76 26.05 -31.14
C ASN A 79 28.41 26.69 -31.52
N ARG A 80 27.81 27.48 -30.66
CA ARG A 80 26.55 28.19 -30.94
C ARG A 80 26.60 29.63 -30.48
N THR A 81 26.05 30.50 -31.30
CA THR A 81 25.93 31.92 -30.99
C THR A 81 24.89 32.17 -29.89
N PRO A 82 25.01 33.26 -29.08
CA PRO A 82 24.01 33.60 -28.06
C PRO A 82 22.58 33.70 -28.62
N LYS A 83 22.43 34.16 -29.86
CA LYS A 83 21.12 34.23 -30.54
C LYS A 83 20.54 32.81 -30.77
N SER A 84 21.38 31.84 -31.16
CA SER A 84 20.96 30.44 -31.33
C SER A 84 20.54 29.82 -29.98
N TRP A 85 21.30 30.12 -28.91
CA TRP A 85 20.94 29.69 -27.55
C TRP A 85 19.62 30.29 -27.10
N GLY A 86 19.38 31.58 -27.34
CA GLY A 86 18.11 32.25 -27.05
C GLY A 86 16.92 31.61 -27.78
N GLY A 87 17.13 31.23 -29.06
CA GLY A 87 16.12 30.51 -29.84
C GLY A 87 15.80 29.11 -29.25
N ILE A 88 16.83 28.37 -28.85
CA ILE A 88 16.71 27.06 -28.22
C ILE A 88 16.00 27.19 -26.88
N PHE A 89 16.40 28.15 -26.06
CA PHE A 89 15.79 28.40 -24.76
C PHE A 89 14.28 28.74 -24.90
N LEU A 90 13.96 29.65 -25.82
CA LEU A 90 12.55 30.02 -26.06
C LEU A 90 11.74 28.84 -26.57
N PHE A 91 12.30 28.03 -27.49
CA PHE A 91 11.65 26.83 -27.97
C PHE A 91 11.31 25.85 -26.81
N TYR A 92 12.30 25.56 -25.96
CA TYR A 92 12.07 24.65 -24.84
C TYR A 92 11.14 25.23 -23.77
N CYS A 93 11.18 26.52 -23.51
CA CYS A 93 10.21 27.18 -22.63
C CYS A 93 8.78 26.99 -23.13
N ILE A 94 8.53 27.24 -24.42
CA ILE A 94 7.21 27.04 -25.02
C ILE A 94 6.81 25.56 -25.01
N PHE A 95 7.74 24.69 -25.41
CA PHE A 95 7.49 23.24 -25.43
C PHE A 95 7.11 22.68 -24.07
N TYR A 96 7.90 22.98 -23.02
CA TYR A 96 7.60 22.48 -21.67
C TYR A 96 6.37 23.16 -21.07
N SER A 97 6.08 24.41 -21.41
CA SER A 97 4.84 25.07 -20.97
C SER A 97 3.61 24.36 -21.56
N ILE A 98 3.62 24.04 -22.84
CA ILE A 98 2.53 23.31 -23.50
C ILE A 98 2.40 21.90 -22.89
N LEU A 99 3.54 21.21 -22.68
CA LEU A 99 3.56 19.89 -22.08
C LEU A 99 3.02 19.90 -20.65
N ALA A 100 3.40 20.89 -19.84
CA ALA A 100 2.91 21.06 -18.47
C ALA A 100 1.40 21.34 -18.44
N CYS A 101 0.90 22.22 -19.32
CA CYS A 101 -0.53 22.46 -19.46
C CYS A 101 -1.29 21.20 -19.87
N PHE A 102 -0.78 20.45 -20.84
CA PHE A 102 -1.39 19.20 -21.25
C PHE A 102 -1.45 18.18 -20.11
N PHE A 103 -0.34 18.01 -19.38
CA PHE A 103 -0.29 17.16 -18.20
C PHE A 103 -1.31 17.61 -17.13
N ALA A 104 -1.35 18.91 -16.83
CA ALA A 104 -2.29 19.46 -15.84
C ALA A 104 -3.75 19.20 -16.24
N ILE A 105 -4.10 19.35 -17.51
CA ILE A 105 -5.44 19.04 -18.02
C ILE A 105 -5.76 17.56 -17.86
N CYS A 106 -4.87 16.67 -18.28
CA CYS A 106 -5.07 15.23 -18.14
C CYS A 106 -5.23 14.81 -16.67
N MET A 107 -4.39 15.37 -15.78
CA MET A 107 -4.49 15.11 -14.34
C MET A 107 -5.78 15.63 -13.74
N SER A 108 -6.22 16.84 -14.13
CA SER A 108 -7.48 17.41 -13.66
C SER A 108 -8.69 16.56 -14.08
N VAL A 109 -8.69 16.09 -15.33
CA VAL A 109 -9.75 15.19 -15.82
C VAL A 109 -9.71 13.85 -15.04
N LEU A 110 -8.55 13.29 -14.81
CA LEU A 110 -8.41 12.06 -14.02
C LEU A 110 -8.95 12.25 -12.59
N LEU A 111 -8.51 13.32 -11.91
CA LEU A 111 -8.93 13.61 -10.53
C LEU A 111 -10.44 13.83 -10.41
N GLN A 112 -11.08 14.46 -11.42
CA GLN A 112 -12.54 14.62 -11.44
C GLN A 112 -13.31 13.29 -11.56
N THR A 113 -12.66 12.20 -11.99
CA THR A 113 -13.28 10.87 -12.05
C THR A 113 -13.17 10.08 -10.76
N LEU A 114 -12.42 10.60 -9.77
CA LEU A 114 -12.25 9.97 -8.45
C LEU A 114 -13.25 10.59 -7.47
N THR A 115 -13.77 9.77 -6.58
CA THR A 115 -14.62 10.16 -5.45
C THR A 115 -13.90 9.84 -4.14
N ASP A 116 -14.09 10.68 -3.13
CA ASP A 116 -13.47 10.46 -1.81
C ASP A 116 -14.20 9.39 -0.99
N GLU A 117 -15.45 9.09 -1.35
CA GLU A 117 -16.30 8.15 -0.59
C GLU A 117 -15.93 6.69 -0.83
N TYR A 118 -15.63 6.32 -2.08
CA TYR A 118 -15.32 4.94 -2.45
C TYR A 118 -14.27 4.84 -3.56
N PRO A 119 -13.44 3.80 -3.57
CA PRO A 119 -12.45 3.58 -4.63
C PRO A 119 -13.16 3.19 -5.94
N LYS A 120 -12.65 3.71 -7.05
CA LYS A 120 -13.19 3.42 -8.39
C LYS A 120 -13.00 1.95 -8.80
N LEU A 121 -11.85 1.37 -8.45
CA LEU A 121 -11.54 -0.04 -8.69
C LEU A 121 -11.64 -0.79 -7.36
N GLN A 122 -12.53 -1.77 -7.28
CA GLN A 122 -12.84 -2.50 -6.04
C GLN A 122 -12.64 -3.99 -6.25
N LEU A 123 -12.32 -4.71 -5.18
CA LEU A 123 -12.20 -6.16 -5.15
C LEU A 123 -11.32 -6.71 -6.29
N ASP A 124 -11.89 -7.53 -7.17
CA ASP A 124 -11.15 -8.17 -8.27
C ASP A 124 -10.59 -7.19 -9.31
N GLU A 125 -11.15 -5.99 -9.39
CA GLU A 125 -10.64 -4.92 -10.28
C GLU A 125 -9.51 -4.11 -9.62
N SER A 126 -9.31 -4.26 -8.31
CA SER A 126 -8.29 -3.54 -7.56
C SER A 126 -6.92 -4.19 -7.69
N ILE A 127 -5.88 -3.36 -7.76
CA ILE A 127 -4.47 -3.80 -7.76
C ILE A 127 -4.10 -4.53 -6.46
N ILE A 128 -4.72 -4.15 -5.33
CA ILE A 128 -4.47 -4.81 -4.03
C ILE A 128 -5.15 -6.18 -3.91
N GLY A 129 -6.06 -6.53 -4.83
CA GLY A 129 -6.77 -7.80 -4.85
C GLY A 129 -7.82 -7.94 -3.75
N VAL A 130 -8.31 -9.17 -3.57
CA VAL A 130 -9.40 -9.52 -2.65
C VAL A 130 -8.94 -10.30 -1.41
N ASN A 131 -7.65 -10.59 -1.28
CA ASN A 131 -7.12 -11.40 -0.19
C ASN A 131 -6.52 -10.51 0.90
N PRO A 132 -7.20 -10.31 2.05
CA PRO A 132 -6.69 -9.45 3.10
C PRO A 132 -5.47 -10.06 3.79
N GLY A 133 -4.41 -9.25 3.92
CA GLY A 133 -3.30 -9.57 4.80
C GLY A 133 -3.58 -9.13 6.23
N LEU A 134 -2.69 -9.48 7.14
CA LEU A 134 -2.67 -8.99 8.51
C LEU A 134 -1.64 -7.86 8.65
N GLY A 135 -1.87 -6.98 9.60
CA GLY A 135 -0.91 -5.97 10.05
C GLY A 135 -0.73 -6.05 11.56
N TYR A 136 0.45 -5.71 12.07
CA TYR A 136 0.73 -5.75 13.49
C TYR A 136 1.28 -4.41 14.02
N ARG A 137 1.21 -4.22 15.31
CA ARG A 137 1.83 -3.13 16.05
C ARG A 137 2.30 -3.65 17.43
N PRO A 138 3.41 -3.15 17.98
CA PRO A 138 4.26 -2.07 17.48
C PRO A 138 5.18 -2.53 16.32
N MET A 139 5.74 -1.57 15.60
CA MET A 139 6.77 -1.81 14.57
C MET A 139 8.03 -1.05 14.95
N SER A 140 9.19 -1.53 14.52
CA SER A 140 10.44 -0.80 14.74
C SER A 140 10.38 0.59 14.09
N PRO A 141 10.85 1.65 14.76
CA PRO A 141 11.03 2.96 14.15
C PRO A 141 12.20 2.99 13.16
N ASP A 142 13.10 2.02 13.24
CA ASP A 142 14.24 1.88 12.36
C ASP A 142 13.83 1.11 11.10
N PRO A 143 13.90 1.72 9.90
CA PRO A 143 13.56 1.06 8.65
C PRO A 143 14.42 -0.17 8.33
N GLU A 144 15.65 -0.27 8.89
CA GLU A 144 16.53 -1.41 8.69
C GLU A 144 16.16 -2.61 9.58
N ALA A 145 15.51 -2.34 10.72
CA ALA A 145 15.06 -3.35 11.68
C ALA A 145 13.55 -3.62 11.61
N ASP A 146 12.93 -3.40 10.48
CA ASP A 146 11.49 -3.26 10.17
C ASP A 146 10.58 -4.28 10.89
N SER A 147 10.94 -5.55 10.95
CA SER A 147 10.12 -6.61 11.54
C SER A 147 10.53 -7.04 12.95
N LEU A 148 11.66 -6.53 13.48
CA LEU A 148 12.22 -6.98 14.75
C LEU A 148 11.66 -6.19 15.94
N ILE A 149 11.01 -6.88 16.86
CA ILE A 149 10.62 -6.38 18.18
C ILE A 149 11.68 -6.86 19.18
N TRP A 150 12.66 -6.00 19.47
CA TRP A 150 13.75 -6.31 20.38
C TRP A 150 13.73 -5.39 21.58
N TYR A 151 13.78 -5.96 22.79
CA TYR A 151 13.92 -5.19 24.02
C TYR A 151 14.58 -5.99 25.14
N LYS A 152 15.15 -5.24 26.10
CA LYS A 152 15.75 -5.79 27.31
C LYS A 152 14.76 -5.69 28.46
N ARG A 153 14.38 -6.78 29.07
CA ARG A 153 13.35 -6.87 30.12
C ARG A 153 13.62 -5.95 31.32
N HIS A 154 14.87 -5.82 31.72
CA HIS A 154 15.25 -5.00 32.89
C HIS A 154 15.63 -3.56 32.54
N ASN A 155 15.53 -3.17 31.29
CA ASN A 155 15.76 -1.80 30.83
C ASN A 155 14.43 -1.13 30.47
N ASN A 156 13.97 -0.27 31.37
CA ASN A 156 12.71 0.46 31.15
C ASN A 156 12.74 1.35 29.90
N GLU A 157 13.89 1.91 29.50
CA GLU A 157 14.01 2.74 28.32
C GLU A 157 13.78 1.92 27.04
N SER A 158 14.31 0.69 27.00
CA SER A 158 14.11 -0.23 25.88
C SER A 158 12.65 -0.68 25.76
N ALA A 159 11.95 -0.89 26.88
CA ALA A 159 10.51 -1.22 26.88
C ALA A 159 9.63 0.00 26.57
N ALA A 160 10.02 1.19 27.03
CA ALA A 160 9.26 2.43 26.84
C ALA A 160 9.05 2.75 25.36
N LEU A 161 10.06 2.54 24.51
CA LEU A 161 9.95 2.73 23.06
C LEU A 161 8.75 1.98 22.46
N TRP A 162 8.57 0.72 22.84
CA TRP A 162 7.49 -0.12 22.32
C TRP A 162 6.13 0.24 22.93
N ILE A 163 6.13 0.63 24.22
CA ILE A 163 4.94 1.09 24.94
C ILE A 163 4.43 2.37 24.29
N ASP A 164 5.30 3.36 24.05
CA ASP A 164 4.94 4.64 23.45
C ASP A 164 4.35 4.44 22.04
N GLN A 165 4.94 3.57 21.24
CA GLN A 165 4.41 3.25 19.91
C GLN A 165 3.03 2.58 19.93
N ILE A 166 2.77 1.75 20.94
CA ILE A 166 1.44 1.16 21.12
C ILE A 166 0.45 2.24 21.57
N GLU A 167 0.85 3.14 22.48
CA GLU A 167 0.00 4.25 22.93
C GLU A 167 -0.38 5.16 21.78
N ASP A 168 0.59 5.60 20.98
CA ASP A 168 0.36 6.42 19.78
C ASP A 168 -0.60 5.73 18.80
N PHE A 169 -0.41 4.43 18.59
CA PHE A 169 -1.29 3.65 17.72
C PHE A 169 -2.71 3.51 18.26
N LEU A 170 -2.86 3.33 19.58
CA LEU A 170 -4.15 3.14 20.24
C LEU A 170 -4.86 4.46 20.56
N GLU A 171 -4.21 5.61 20.41
CA GLU A 171 -4.77 6.91 20.72
C GLU A 171 -6.12 7.13 20.01
N VAL A 172 -6.19 6.85 18.71
CA VAL A 172 -7.42 6.98 17.91
C VAL A 172 -8.55 6.03 18.39
N TYR A 173 -8.20 4.91 19.02
CA TYR A 173 -9.17 3.98 19.57
C TYR A 173 -9.67 4.40 20.95
N LYS A 174 -8.87 5.17 21.70
CA LYS A 174 -9.17 5.62 23.07
C LYS A 174 -9.88 6.96 23.09
N ASP A 175 -9.49 7.88 22.21
CA ASP A 175 -10.00 9.24 22.17
C ASP A 175 -11.01 9.45 21.02
N PRO A 176 -12.32 9.51 21.33
CA PRO A 176 -13.34 9.78 20.32
C PRO A 176 -13.22 11.14 19.65
N THR A 177 -12.48 12.10 20.26
CA THR A 177 -12.31 13.45 19.67
C THR A 177 -11.41 13.47 18.45
N LEU A 178 -10.60 12.43 18.24
CA LEU A 178 -9.77 12.24 17.07
C LEU A 178 -10.52 11.66 15.86
N LEU A 179 -11.77 11.25 16.08
CA LEU A 179 -12.62 10.77 15.00
C LEU A 179 -13.27 11.94 14.24
N PRO A 180 -13.66 11.75 12.98
CA PRO A 180 -14.42 12.75 12.25
C PRO A 180 -15.70 13.16 12.97
N ASP A 181 -16.12 14.44 12.88
CA ASP A 181 -17.31 14.97 13.54
C ASP A 181 -18.62 14.23 13.19
N ASN A 182 -18.66 13.59 12.03
CA ASN A 182 -19.79 12.79 11.56
C ASN A 182 -19.69 11.31 11.91
N ALA A 183 -18.72 10.91 12.73
CA ALA A 183 -18.55 9.53 13.17
C ALA A 183 -19.73 9.11 14.08
N GLN A 184 -20.38 8.02 13.71
CA GLN A 184 -21.47 7.44 14.52
C GLN A 184 -21.09 6.03 14.94
N GLN A 185 -20.42 5.95 16.08
CA GLN A 185 -20.07 4.65 16.69
C GLN A 185 -21.19 4.12 17.56
N MET A 186 -21.33 2.79 17.60
CA MET A 186 -22.24 2.07 18.49
C MET A 186 -21.56 0.82 19.05
N ASP A 187 -22.06 0.35 20.18
CA ASP A 187 -21.64 -0.93 20.71
C ASP A 187 -22.33 -2.04 19.93
N CYS A 188 -21.54 -2.95 19.36
CA CYS A 188 -22.03 -4.06 18.57
C CYS A 188 -21.70 -5.40 19.25
N ASP A 189 -22.54 -6.37 18.98
CA ASP A 189 -22.30 -7.78 19.25
C ASP A 189 -22.83 -8.67 18.11
N PHE A 190 -22.72 -9.99 18.24
CA PHE A 190 -23.18 -10.92 17.20
C PHE A 190 -24.70 -10.91 16.99
N ASP A 191 -25.47 -10.49 18.00
CA ASP A 191 -26.93 -10.45 17.98
C ASP A 191 -27.43 -9.03 17.61
N ASN A 192 -26.56 -8.02 17.76
CA ASN A 192 -26.84 -6.63 17.46
C ASN A 192 -25.76 -6.02 16.55
N PRO A 193 -25.75 -6.39 15.24
CA PRO A 193 -24.82 -5.85 14.27
C PRO A 193 -25.10 -4.36 13.98
N PRO A 194 -24.16 -3.63 13.34
CA PRO A 194 -24.33 -2.21 13.08
C PRO A 194 -25.52 -1.96 12.16
N HIS A 195 -26.33 -0.96 12.51
CA HIS A 195 -27.42 -0.46 11.68
C HIS A 195 -26.91 0.60 10.70
N MET A 196 -27.73 0.93 9.68
CA MET A 196 -27.40 1.87 8.61
C MET A 196 -26.54 3.06 9.10
N GLU A 197 -25.42 3.30 8.40
CA GLU A 197 -24.48 4.41 8.60
C GLU A 197 -23.71 4.43 9.93
N ARG A 198 -23.99 3.50 10.85
CA ARG A 198 -23.23 3.37 12.09
C ARG A 198 -22.12 2.35 11.97
N VAL A 199 -21.06 2.58 12.72
CA VAL A 199 -19.91 1.68 12.79
C VAL A 199 -19.75 1.14 14.21
N CYS A 200 -19.20 -0.07 14.31
CA CYS A 200 -18.96 -0.68 15.61
C CYS A 200 -17.77 -0.04 16.31
N LYS A 201 -17.92 0.26 17.58
CA LYS A 201 -16.84 0.69 18.46
C LYS A 201 -15.89 -0.47 18.73
N VAL A 202 -14.58 -0.21 18.69
CA VAL A 202 -13.56 -1.16 19.12
C VAL A 202 -13.09 -0.78 20.51
N GLU A 203 -13.39 -1.60 21.50
CA GLU A 203 -12.94 -1.37 22.87
C GLU A 203 -11.57 -1.99 23.12
N VAL A 204 -10.55 -1.14 23.34
CA VAL A 204 -9.17 -1.55 23.56
C VAL A 204 -8.72 -1.52 25.01
N GLU A 205 -9.59 -1.13 25.95
CA GLU A 205 -9.26 -1.06 27.36
C GLU A 205 -9.92 -2.16 28.21
N ARG A 206 -11.17 -2.49 27.92
CA ARG A 206 -11.94 -3.42 28.76
C ARG A 206 -11.72 -4.90 28.45
N HIS A 207 -11.45 -5.23 27.18
CA HIS A 207 -11.46 -6.62 26.74
C HIS A 207 -10.07 -7.15 26.31
N VAL A 208 -9.01 -6.36 26.52
CA VAL A 208 -7.64 -6.73 26.13
C VAL A 208 -6.83 -7.38 27.26
N GLY A 209 -7.48 -7.73 28.37
CA GLY A 209 -6.85 -8.42 29.50
C GLY A 209 -5.65 -7.65 30.05
N PRO A 210 -4.47 -8.28 30.16
CA PRO A 210 -3.26 -7.63 30.65
C PRO A 210 -2.55 -6.74 29.61
N CYS A 211 -3.06 -6.63 28.38
CA CYS A 211 -2.48 -5.82 27.31
C CYS A 211 -2.96 -4.37 27.37
N THR A 212 -2.86 -3.73 28.53
CA THR A 212 -3.24 -2.32 28.78
C THR A 212 -2.05 -1.48 29.18
N SER A 213 -2.21 -0.16 29.10
CA SER A 213 -1.18 0.81 29.55
C SER A 213 -0.80 0.63 31.02
N ALA A 214 -1.77 0.30 31.87
CA ALA A 214 -1.54 0.04 33.29
C ALA A 214 -0.51 -1.08 33.55
N PHE A 215 -0.38 -2.03 32.65
CA PHE A 215 0.59 -3.12 32.71
C PHE A 215 1.76 -2.95 31.72
N GLY A 216 1.91 -1.76 31.11
CA GLY A 216 2.93 -1.51 30.08
C GLY A 216 2.86 -2.51 28.94
N TYR A 217 1.64 -2.90 28.55
CA TYR A 217 1.38 -3.92 27.51
C TYR A 217 2.20 -5.20 27.66
N GLY A 218 2.55 -5.55 28.90
CA GLY A 218 3.32 -6.74 29.23
C GLY A 218 4.84 -6.65 28.97
N TYR A 219 5.35 -5.59 28.36
CA TYR A 219 6.78 -5.44 28.03
C TYR A 219 7.65 -5.44 29.30
N VAL A 220 7.24 -4.70 30.33
CA VAL A 220 7.98 -4.66 31.60
C VAL A 220 8.03 -6.05 32.27
N ALA A 221 6.96 -6.82 32.15
CA ALA A 221 6.87 -8.17 32.72
C ALA A 221 7.60 -9.22 31.88
N GLY A 222 8.04 -8.90 30.67
CA GLY A 222 8.63 -9.86 29.73
C GLY A 222 7.58 -10.78 29.09
N THR A 223 6.34 -10.35 28.99
CA THR A 223 5.21 -11.01 28.32
C THR A 223 4.56 -10.06 27.34
N PRO A 224 5.27 -9.66 26.26
CA PRO A 224 4.86 -8.56 25.41
C PRO A 224 3.55 -8.85 24.69
N CYS A 225 2.75 -7.80 24.51
CA CYS A 225 1.56 -7.83 23.70
C CYS A 225 1.81 -7.20 22.33
N VAL A 226 1.34 -7.85 21.28
CA VAL A 226 1.35 -7.35 19.91
C VAL A 226 -0.09 -7.26 19.43
N PHE A 227 -0.48 -6.10 18.91
CA PHE A 227 -1.81 -5.88 18.39
C PHE A 227 -1.84 -6.23 16.90
N VAL A 228 -2.70 -7.18 16.55
CA VAL A 228 -2.85 -7.66 15.17
C VAL A 228 -4.21 -7.26 14.64
N LYS A 229 -4.26 -6.78 13.40
CA LYS A 229 -5.49 -6.40 12.70
C LYS A 229 -5.53 -6.99 11.30
N LEU A 230 -6.74 -7.20 10.79
CA LEU A 230 -6.94 -7.51 9.37
C LEU A 230 -6.87 -6.22 8.55
N ASN A 231 -6.14 -6.24 7.45
CA ASN A 231 -6.02 -5.08 6.56
C ASN A 231 -7.37 -4.78 5.89
N LYS A 232 -7.67 -3.48 5.76
CA LYS A 232 -8.92 -3.02 5.17
C LYS A 232 -8.92 -3.25 3.65
N ILE A 233 -9.93 -3.96 3.15
CA ILE A 233 -10.27 -4.02 1.73
C ILE A 233 -11.70 -3.53 1.58
N PHE A 234 -11.90 -2.50 0.75
CA PHE A 234 -13.21 -1.91 0.54
C PHE A 234 -14.21 -2.93 -0.02
N GLY A 235 -15.37 -3.05 0.64
CA GLY A 235 -16.44 -3.95 0.22
C GLY A 235 -16.16 -5.44 0.42
N TRP A 236 -15.00 -5.85 0.95
CA TRP A 236 -14.68 -7.25 1.17
C TRP A 236 -15.53 -7.85 2.27
N LYS A 237 -16.12 -9.02 2.00
CA LYS A 237 -16.92 -9.79 2.93
C LYS A 237 -16.24 -11.12 3.21
N PRO A 238 -16.04 -11.49 4.50
CA PRO A 238 -15.55 -12.81 4.86
C PRO A 238 -16.51 -13.92 4.45
N ASP A 239 -15.98 -15.04 3.99
CA ASP A 239 -16.70 -16.30 3.86
C ASP A 239 -16.35 -17.18 5.05
N TYR A 240 -17.30 -17.32 5.98
CA TYR A 240 -17.08 -17.95 7.26
C TYR A 240 -17.21 -19.47 7.17
N TYR A 241 -16.50 -20.18 8.07
CA TYR A 241 -16.79 -21.58 8.35
C TYR A 241 -18.15 -21.68 9.05
N GLN A 242 -18.92 -22.72 8.77
CA GLN A 242 -20.25 -22.91 9.34
C GLN A 242 -20.34 -24.13 10.25
N ASN A 243 -19.38 -25.05 10.12
CA ASN A 243 -19.30 -26.28 10.91
C ASN A 243 -17.85 -26.70 11.13
N LEU A 244 -17.65 -27.68 12.00
CA LEU A 244 -16.31 -28.17 12.35
C LEU A 244 -15.61 -28.93 11.20
N ASP A 245 -16.39 -29.55 10.33
CA ASP A 245 -15.85 -30.35 9.21
C ASP A 245 -15.26 -29.46 8.10
N GLU A 246 -15.62 -28.18 8.09
CA GLU A 246 -15.06 -27.20 7.15
C GLU A 246 -13.74 -26.60 7.61
N LEU A 247 -13.35 -26.83 8.89
CA LEU A 247 -12.11 -26.26 9.39
C LEU A 247 -10.88 -26.93 8.74
N PRO A 248 -9.93 -26.16 8.21
CA PRO A 248 -8.75 -26.69 7.55
C PRO A 248 -7.93 -27.64 8.46
N ASP A 249 -7.35 -28.69 7.89
CA ASP A 249 -6.53 -29.64 8.63
C ASP A 249 -5.29 -29.00 9.28
N ASP A 250 -4.73 -28.02 8.61
CA ASP A 250 -3.55 -27.28 9.04
C ASP A 250 -3.85 -26.19 10.11
N MET A 251 -5.12 -26.02 10.49
CA MET A 251 -5.50 -25.11 11.59
C MET A 251 -5.06 -25.70 12.94
N PRO A 252 -4.40 -24.88 13.82
CA PRO A 252 -3.93 -25.34 15.13
C PRO A 252 -5.05 -25.97 15.98
N VAL A 253 -4.74 -27.09 16.62
CA VAL A 253 -5.71 -27.84 17.45
C VAL A 253 -6.28 -26.98 18.59
N VAL A 254 -5.46 -26.10 19.18
CA VAL A 254 -5.87 -25.16 20.23
C VAL A 254 -6.96 -24.20 19.70
N LEU A 255 -6.78 -23.69 18.49
CA LEU A 255 -7.78 -22.83 17.86
C LEU A 255 -9.05 -23.61 17.54
N LYS A 256 -8.96 -24.83 17.00
CA LYS A 256 -10.13 -25.69 16.74
C LYS A 256 -10.94 -25.96 18.02
N SER A 257 -10.25 -26.26 19.12
CA SER A 257 -10.90 -26.45 20.43
C SER A 257 -11.61 -25.19 20.93
N TYR A 258 -10.96 -24.03 20.76
CA TYR A 258 -11.57 -22.75 21.12
C TYR A 258 -12.82 -22.47 20.28
N ILE A 259 -12.77 -22.66 18.94
CA ILE A 259 -13.90 -22.48 18.03
C ILE A 259 -15.06 -23.39 18.46
N THR A 260 -14.79 -24.67 18.70
CA THR A 260 -15.79 -25.65 19.14
C THR A 260 -16.51 -25.16 20.40
N HIS A 261 -15.76 -24.75 21.43
CA HIS A 261 -16.32 -24.25 22.66
C HIS A 261 -17.13 -22.96 22.45
N ALA A 262 -16.56 -21.99 21.72
CA ALA A 262 -17.18 -20.69 21.50
C ALA A 262 -18.49 -20.79 20.70
N THR A 263 -18.53 -21.63 19.67
CA THR A 263 -19.71 -21.84 18.81
C THR A 263 -20.78 -22.70 19.46
N THR A 264 -20.41 -23.56 20.39
CA THR A 264 -21.38 -24.31 21.21
C THR A 264 -22.13 -23.37 22.16
N LEU A 265 -21.44 -22.33 22.69
CA LEU A 265 -22.06 -21.33 23.57
C LEU A 265 -22.97 -20.36 22.79
N ASN A 266 -22.54 -19.93 21.61
CA ASN A 266 -23.31 -19.05 20.73
C ASN A 266 -22.98 -19.37 19.26
N ALA A 267 -23.97 -19.91 18.53
CA ALA A 267 -23.83 -20.28 17.12
C ALA A 267 -23.47 -19.06 16.21
N SER A 268 -23.87 -17.85 16.58
CA SER A 268 -23.54 -16.64 15.82
C SER A 268 -22.02 -16.37 15.75
N ARG A 269 -21.25 -16.97 16.64
CA ARG A 269 -19.77 -16.86 16.64
C ARG A 269 -19.10 -17.55 15.46
N TRP A 270 -19.80 -18.37 14.71
CA TRP A 270 -19.31 -18.82 13.39
C TRP A 270 -19.00 -17.66 12.45
N HIS A 271 -19.69 -16.53 12.59
CA HIS A 271 -19.41 -15.30 11.84
C HIS A 271 -18.16 -14.57 12.36
N THR A 272 -17.04 -15.26 12.41
CA THR A 272 -15.75 -14.72 12.87
C THR A 272 -14.66 -15.09 11.86
N VAL A 273 -13.81 -14.12 11.51
CA VAL A 273 -12.54 -14.40 10.85
C VAL A 273 -11.55 -14.78 11.93
N TRP A 274 -11.24 -16.06 12.03
CA TRP A 274 -10.35 -16.57 13.05
C TRP A 274 -8.90 -16.22 12.80
N MET A 275 -8.07 -16.22 13.82
CA MET A 275 -6.63 -16.02 13.69
C MET A 275 -5.85 -16.90 14.67
N SER A 276 -4.62 -17.23 14.30
CA SER A 276 -3.66 -17.90 15.17
C SER A 276 -2.27 -17.36 14.89
N CYS A 277 -1.44 -17.30 15.92
CA CYS A 277 -0.01 -17.03 15.83
C CYS A 277 0.77 -18.28 16.28
N SER A 278 1.85 -18.59 15.59
CA SER A 278 2.75 -19.70 15.90
C SER A 278 4.18 -19.34 15.50
N GLY A 279 5.15 -20.11 15.95
CA GLY A 279 6.50 -20.01 15.39
C GLY A 279 6.52 -20.35 13.91
N ALA A 280 7.34 -19.64 13.15
CA ALA A 280 7.42 -19.81 11.70
C ALA A 280 8.01 -21.18 11.33
N ASP A 281 8.93 -21.67 12.12
CA ASP A 281 9.62 -22.96 11.95
C ASP A 281 9.45 -23.83 13.21
N PRO A 282 9.76 -25.14 13.18
CA PRO A 282 9.63 -26.00 14.35
C PRO A 282 10.43 -25.51 15.57
N HIS A 283 11.62 -24.93 15.37
CA HIS A 283 12.42 -24.34 16.44
C HIS A 283 11.71 -23.12 17.06
N ASP A 284 11.17 -22.26 16.25
CA ASP A 284 10.42 -21.08 16.71
C ASP A 284 9.12 -21.50 17.43
N ALA A 285 8.49 -22.60 16.98
CA ALA A 285 7.29 -23.13 17.61
C ALA A 285 7.52 -23.62 19.04
N GLU A 286 8.72 -24.15 19.33
CA GLU A 286 9.13 -24.51 20.67
C GLU A 286 9.50 -23.27 21.51
N ALA A 287 10.10 -22.26 20.87
CA ALA A 287 10.63 -21.07 21.54
C ALA A 287 9.56 -19.99 21.82
N ILE A 288 8.45 -19.96 21.07
CA ILE A 288 7.41 -18.91 21.18
C ILE A 288 6.67 -18.95 22.52
N GLY A 289 6.58 -20.09 23.16
CA GLY A 289 5.83 -20.32 24.41
C GLY A 289 4.31 -20.29 24.21
N ASP A 290 3.60 -19.98 25.28
CA ASP A 290 2.13 -19.89 25.26
C ASP A 290 1.66 -18.57 24.67
N VAL A 291 0.63 -18.60 23.82
CA VAL A 291 0.05 -17.43 23.18
C VAL A 291 -1.39 -17.24 23.62
N ASP A 292 -1.68 -16.07 24.20
CA ASP A 292 -3.04 -15.67 24.61
C ASP A 292 -3.58 -14.62 23.63
N TYR A 293 -4.91 -14.63 23.43
CA TYR A 293 -5.60 -13.71 22.54
C TYR A 293 -6.69 -12.94 23.27
N PHE A 294 -6.75 -11.63 23.08
CA PHE A 294 -7.74 -10.76 23.71
C PHE A 294 -8.38 -9.83 22.67
N PRO A 295 -9.71 -9.69 22.65
CA PRO A 295 -10.71 -10.39 23.49
C PRO A 295 -10.93 -11.85 23.09
N GLN A 296 -10.58 -12.23 21.86
CA GLN A 296 -10.74 -13.58 21.30
C GLN A 296 -9.77 -13.77 20.12
N PRO A 297 -9.43 -15.03 19.73
CA PRO A 297 -8.55 -15.31 18.60
C PRO A 297 -9.27 -15.11 17.25
N GLY A 298 -9.67 -13.87 16.94
CA GLY A 298 -10.34 -13.57 15.68
C GLY A 298 -11.10 -12.26 15.67
N TYR A 299 -11.58 -11.91 14.50
CA TYR A 299 -12.27 -10.66 14.20
C TYR A 299 -13.76 -10.92 13.98
N PRO A 300 -14.65 -10.35 14.78
CA PRO A 300 -16.09 -10.54 14.63
C PRO A 300 -16.62 -10.04 13.28
N GLY A 301 -17.57 -10.78 12.72
CA GLY A 301 -18.13 -10.51 11.41
C GLY A 301 -18.90 -9.21 11.27
N TYR A 302 -19.44 -8.70 12.37
CA TYR A 302 -20.18 -7.44 12.37
C TYR A 302 -19.32 -6.20 12.08
N PHE A 303 -17.99 -6.31 12.02
CA PHE A 303 -17.11 -5.25 11.54
C PHE A 303 -16.99 -5.21 9.99
N TYR A 304 -17.54 -6.18 9.29
CA TYR A 304 -17.40 -6.29 7.83
C TYR A 304 -18.75 -6.20 7.12
N PRO A 305 -18.79 -5.66 5.89
CA PRO A 305 -17.67 -5.14 5.09
C PRO A 305 -17.19 -3.76 5.54
N TYR A 306 -15.93 -3.44 5.26
CA TYR A 306 -15.43 -2.08 5.34
C TYR A 306 -15.94 -1.25 4.16
N THR A 307 -16.64 -0.15 4.43
CA THR A 307 -17.28 0.73 3.43
C THR A 307 -16.83 2.18 3.51
N ASN A 308 -15.67 2.44 4.14
CA ASN A 308 -15.14 3.79 4.39
C ASN A 308 -16.09 4.71 5.19
N SER A 309 -16.98 4.12 5.98
CA SER A 309 -17.88 4.89 6.84
C SER A 309 -17.09 5.70 7.87
N PRO A 310 -17.48 6.97 8.14
CA PRO A 310 -16.80 7.82 9.10
C PRO A 310 -16.73 7.17 10.49
N GLY A 311 -15.55 7.24 11.11
CA GLY A 311 -15.31 6.66 12.43
C GLY A 311 -15.10 5.15 12.46
N TYR A 312 -15.00 4.48 11.30
CA TYR A 312 -14.66 3.06 11.27
C TYR A 312 -13.23 2.80 11.74
N LEU A 313 -13.09 1.99 12.76
CA LEU A 313 -11.83 1.46 13.26
C LEU A 313 -11.78 -0.05 13.00
N SER A 314 -10.62 -0.55 12.56
CA SER A 314 -10.44 -2.00 12.37
C SER A 314 -10.44 -2.71 13.71
N PRO A 315 -11.13 -3.86 13.85
CA PRO A 315 -11.04 -4.66 15.06
C PRO A 315 -9.60 -5.11 15.31
N LEU A 316 -9.20 -5.14 16.57
CA LEU A 316 -7.86 -5.51 17.02
C LEU A 316 -7.93 -6.79 17.85
N VAL A 317 -6.91 -7.61 17.71
CA VAL A 317 -6.62 -8.72 18.63
C VAL A 317 -5.28 -8.45 19.30
N ALA A 318 -5.28 -8.31 20.61
CA ALA A 318 -4.06 -8.26 21.40
C ALA A 318 -3.55 -9.69 21.61
N VAL A 319 -2.36 -9.97 21.10
CA VAL A 319 -1.68 -11.25 21.19
C VAL A 319 -0.58 -11.13 22.24
N ARG A 320 -0.69 -11.89 23.34
CA ARG A 320 0.31 -11.89 24.40
C ARG A 320 1.17 -13.14 24.35
N PHE A 321 2.47 -12.96 24.34
CA PHE A 321 3.45 -14.04 24.37
C PHE A 321 3.86 -14.27 25.84
N ARG A 322 3.41 -15.41 26.40
CA ARG A 322 3.82 -15.82 27.74
C ARG A 322 5.08 -16.61 27.73
N ASN A 323 5.97 -16.79 28.33
CA ASN A 323 7.09 -17.72 28.38
C ASN A 323 7.88 -17.88 27.07
N ALA A 324 7.91 -16.84 26.21
CA ALA A 324 8.81 -16.88 25.05
C ALA A 324 10.26 -17.05 25.53
N THR A 325 11.02 -17.89 24.83
CA THR A 325 12.42 -18.21 25.16
C THR A 325 13.28 -16.95 25.06
N ARG A 326 14.03 -16.66 26.13
CA ARG A 326 14.87 -15.46 26.21
C ARG A 326 16.15 -15.61 25.41
N SER A 327 16.70 -14.46 25.00
CA SER A 327 17.95 -14.35 24.23
C SER A 327 17.95 -15.26 23.00
N THR A 328 16.75 -15.53 22.49
CA THR A 328 16.52 -16.32 21.27
C THR A 328 15.65 -15.50 20.35
N LEU A 329 16.07 -15.37 19.10
CA LEU A 329 15.25 -14.75 18.06
C LEU A 329 14.14 -15.73 17.68
N VAL A 330 12.88 -15.32 17.88
CA VAL A 330 11.70 -16.11 17.57
C VAL A 330 10.97 -15.48 16.39
N ASN A 331 10.89 -16.21 15.29
CA ASN A 331 10.10 -15.79 14.12
C ASN A 331 8.64 -16.15 14.35
N VAL A 332 7.80 -15.13 14.47
CA VAL A 332 6.36 -15.28 14.70
C VAL A 332 5.61 -15.10 13.40
N GLU A 333 4.73 -16.02 13.11
CA GLU A 333 3.77 -15.91 12.01
C GLU A 333 2.34 -15.96 12.54
N CYS A 334 1.58 -14.89 12.26
CA CYS A 334 0.15 -14.85 12.54
C CYS A 334 -0.64 -15.01 11.25
N ARG A 335 -1.61 -15.92 11.22
CA ARG A 335 -2.42 -16.26 10.05
C ARG A 335 -3.90 -16.01 10.34
N ALA A 336 -4.61 -15.45 9.36
CA ALA A 336 -6.06 -15.31 9.37
C ALA A 336 -6.73 -16.51 8.67
N TRP A 337 -7.91 -16.92 9.17
CA TRP A 337 -8.63 -18.10 8.75
C TRP A 337 -10.07 -17.75 8.36
N ALA A 338 -10.38 -17.83 7.08
CA ALA A 338 -11.69 -17.78 6.49
C ALA A 338 -11.64 -18.51 5.14
N LYS A 339 -12.77 -19.00 4.61
CA LYS A 339 -12.79 -19.78 3.35
C LYS A 339 -12.22 -19.00 2.17
N ASN A 340 -12.43 -17.68 2.12
CA ASN A 340 -11.96 -16.81 1.05
C ASN A 340 -10.65 -16.10 1.36
N ILE A 341 -9.93 -16.49 2.41
CA ILE A 341 -8.55 -16.03 2.68
C ILE A 341 -7.57 -17.11 2.24
N ARG A 342 -6.79 -16.79 1.22
CA ARG A 342 -5.70 -17.67 0.77
C ARG A 342 -4.48 -17.46 1.63
N TYR A 343 -3.81 -18.54 1.97
CA TYR A 343 -2.56 -18.51 2.70
C TYR A 343 -1.38 -18.85 1.81
N LYS A 344 -0.32 -18.04 1.90
CA LYS A 344 0.95 -18.30 1.24
C LYS A 344 2.10 -17.86 2.13
N LYS A 345 2.92 -18.83 2.56
CA LYS A 345 4.06 -18.60 3.46
C LYS A 345 5.28 -17.97 2.77
N SER A 346 5.39 -18.02 1.45
CA SER A 346 6.63 -17.75 0.72
C SER A 346 6.91 -16.27 0.50
N GLY A 347 8.10 -15.82 0.93
CA GLY A 347 8.85 -14.65 0.44
C GLY A 347 8.22 -13.28 0.65
N LEU A 348 8.53 -12.38 -0.24
CA LEU A 348 8.07 -10.98 -0.27
C LEU A 348 6.54 -10.84 -0.41
N ASN A 349 5.86 -11.83 -0.98
CA ASN A 349 4.41 -11.83 -1.20
C ASN A 349 3.72 -12.81 -0.26
N ARG A 350 3.70 -12.50 1.04
CA ARG A 350 2.90 -13.24 2.03
C ARG A 350 1.42 -12.91 1.82
N GLU A 351 0.57 -13.94 1.81
CA GLU A 351 -0.87 -13.78 1.67
C GLU A 351 -1.57 -14.36 2.90
N GLY A 352 -2.57 -13.67 3.43
CA GLY A 352 -3.39 -14.11 4.54
C GLY A 352 -2.66 -14.24 5.88
N SER A 353 -1.43 -13.73 5.98
CA SER A 353 -0.62 -13.79 7.19
C SER A 353 0.24 -12.54 7.37
N VAL A 354 0.84 -12.42 8.56
CA VAL A 354 1.88 -11.43 8.88
C VAL A 354 3.00 -12.13 9.65
N HIS A 355 4.21 -11.63 9.45
CA HIS A 355 5.41 -12.12 10.12
C HIS A 355 6.12 -10.98 10.83
N PHE A 356 6.64 -11.27 12.00
CA PHE A 356 7.54 -10.41 12.75
C PHE A 356 8.48 -11.24 13.61
N GLU A 357 9.53 -10.63 14.06
CA GLU A 357 10.57 -11.26 14.87
C GLU A 357 10.47 -10.72 16.29
N LEU A 358 10.62 -11.61 17.28
CA LEU A 358 10.57 -11.26 18.70
C LEU A 358 11.87 -11.71 19.37
N LEU A 359 12.57 -10.77 20.01
CA LEU A 359 13.77 -11.03 20.80
C LEU A 359 13.65 -10.35 22.17
N ILE A 360 13.67 -11.15 23.23
CA ILE A 360 13.57 -10.70 24.63
C ILE A 360 14.88 -11.04 25.35
N ASP A 361 15.66 -10.04 25.71
CA ASP A 361 16.91 -10.20 26.47
C ASP A 361 16.73 -9.96 27.99
#